data_2ef73009c78186c331765bda81337c7a
#
_entry.id   2ef73009c78186c331765bda81337c7a
#
_cell.length_a   1.000
_cell.length_b   1.000
_cell.length_c   1.000
_cell.angle_alpha   90.00
_cell.angle_beta   90.00
_cell.angle_gamma   90.00
#
_symmetry.space_group_name_H-M   'P 1'
#
loop_
_entity.id
_entity.type
_entity.pdbx_description
1 polymer ?
#
loop_
_entity_poly.entity_id
_entity_poly.type
_entity_poly.pdbx_seq_one_letter_code
_entity_poly.pdbx_strand_id
1 'polypeptide(L)'
;MVTNALPYANGPIHIGHMVGYIQADIWVRFKKMKQRDVVYLCASDAHGAPIMLSAEELSVEPKDLAAEYTKQHAKDFTDFLIEFDNYHTTHSKENEELVNEIFANLKESDCIEKRTIEQAYDEQESMFLPDRYVRGTCPQCKSLDQYGDSCEKCGATYKPTDLIDPKSALSGKPPVLRESEHYFMKLEKFESFLKDWLG
;
A
#
# COMPACT_ATOMS: atom_id res chain seq x y z
N MET A 1 -9.32 20.96 3.58
CA MET A 1 -9.28 19.71 2.80
C MET A 1 -9.63 18.56 3.72
N VAL A 2 -10.44 17.60 3.24
CA VAL A 2 -10.82 16.36 3.92
C VAL A 2 -10.42 15.19 3.05
N THR A 3 -9.85 14.16 3.64
CA THR A 3 -9.46 12.92 2.96
C THR A 3 -9.82 11.73 3.85
N ASN A 4 -9.95 10.56 3.25
CA ASN A 4 -10.01 9.27 3.93
C ASN A 4 -8.81 8.41 3.51
N ALA A 5 -8.60 7.29 4.20
CA ALA A 5 -7.75 6.24 3.68
C ALA A 5 -8.25 5.83 2.29
N LEU A 6 -7.34 5.72 1.33
CA LEU A 6 -7.71 5.33 -0.03
C LEU A 6 -8.16 3.87 -0.05
N PRO A 7 -9.30 3.54 -0.71
CA PRO A 7 -9.71 2.15 -0.86
C PRO A 7 -8.73 1.41 -1.75
N TYR A 8 -8.31 0.23 -1.31
CA TYR A 8 -7.35 -0.58 -2.03
C TYR A 8 -8.04 -1.32 -3.20
N ALA A 9 -7.52 -1.12 -4.42
CA ALA A 9 -8.15 -1.61 -5.65
C ALA A 9 -7.88 -3.10 -5.93
N ASN A 10 -8.01 -3.97 -4.92
CA ASN A 10 -7.82 -5.43 -5.01
C ASN A 10 -9.09 -6.23 -4.78
N GLY A 11 -10.22 -5.59 -4.55
CA GLY A 11 -11.50 -6.23 -4.29
C GLY A 11 -12.64 -5.24 -4.08
N PRO A 12 -13.90 -5.72 -3.94
CA PRO A 12 -15.06 -4.87 -3.73
C PRO A 12 -15.02 -4.19 -2.35
N ILE A 13 -15.62 -3.01 -2.26
CA ILE A 13 -15.86 -2.34 -0.99
C ILE A 13 -16.94 -3.09 -0.20
N HIS A 14 -16.75 -3.23 1.10
CA HIS A 14 -17.76 -3.76 2.01
C HIS A 14 -18.22 -2.69 3.02
N ILE A 15 -19.29 -2.97 3.77
CA ILE A 15 -19.89 -2.03 4.71
C ILE A 15 -18.91 -1.47 5.74
N GLY A 16 -17.91 -2.24 6.17
CA GLY A 16 -16.87 -1.77 7.08
C GLY A 16 -16.02 -0.65 6.51
N HIS A 17 -15.72 -0.69 5.20
CA HIS A 17 -15.04 0.40 4.51
C HIS A 17 -15.93 1.65 4.46
N MET A 18 -17.22 1.49 4.18
CA MET A 18 -18.17 2.59 4.01
C MET A 18 -18.34 3.47 5.25
N VAL A 19 -18.15 2.93 6.45
CA VAL A 19 -18.32 3.69 7.72
C VAL A 19 -17.49 4.97 7.73
N GLY A 20 -16.21 4.90 7.39
CA GLY A 20 -15.31 6.07 7.39
C GLY A 20 -15.71 7.11 6.34
N TYR A 21 -16.07 6.65 5.15
CA TYR A 21 -16.43 7.55 4.04
C TYR A 21 -17.77 8.25 4.31
N ILE A 22 -18.78 7.53 4.86
CA ILE A 22 -20.08 8.11 5.25
C ILE A 22 -19.89 9.14 6.36
N GLN A 23 -19.08 8.84 7.39
CA GLN A 23 -18.82 9.80 8.46
C GLN A 23 -18.14 11.07 7.95
N ALA A 24 -17.17 10.95 7.06
CA ALA A 24 -16.49 12.09 6.46
C ALA A 24 -17.44 12.91 5.57
N ASP A 25 -18.28 12.25 4.75
CA ASP A 25 -19.27 12.91 3.89
C ASP A 25 -20.28 13.71 4.71
N ILE A 26 -20.82 13.13 5.79
CA ILE A 26 -21.73 13.83 6.71
C ILE A 26 -21.04 15.08 7.29
N TRP A 27 -19.79 14.96 7.71
CA TRP A 27 -19.03 16.09 8.26
C TRP A 27 -18.78 17.17 7.19
N VAL A 28 -18.41 16.78 5.98
CA VAL A 28 -18.21 17.68 4.84
C VAL A 28 -19.49 18.44 4.52
N ARG A 29 -20.62 17.74 4.38
CA ARG A 29 -21.95 18.35 4.16
C ARG A 29 -22.29 19.34 5.26
N PHE A 30 -22.08 18.99 6.51
CA PHE A 30 -22.28 19.90 7.64
C PHE A 30 -21.42 21.16 7.53
N LYS A 31 -20.14 21.04 7.15
CA LYS A 31 -19.26 22.20 6.97
C LYS A 31 -19.68 23.06 5.77
N LYS A 32 -20.06 22.46 4.65
CA LYS A 32 -20.60 23.16 3.48
C LYS A 32 -21.90 23.92 3.84
N MET A 33 -22.81 23.31 4.61
CA MET A 33 -24.02 23.99 5.13
C MET A 33 -23.68 25.20 6.03
N LYS A 34 -22.57 25.18 6.73
CA LYS A 34 -22.05 26.30 7.52
C LYS A 34 -21.27 27.33 6.69
N GLN A 35 -21.36 27.24 5.36
CA GLN A 35 -20.65 28.14 4.41
C GLN A 35 -19.12 28.15 4.62
N ARG A 36 -18.54 26.99 4.96
CA ARG A 36 -17.07 26.82 5.05
C ARG A 36 -16.57 26.26 3.73
N ASP A 37 -15.42 26.77 3.29
CA ASP A 37 -14.68 26.19 2.18
C ASP A 37 -14.15 24.82 2.60
N VAL A 38 -14.67 23.78 1.98
CA VAL A 38 -14.28 22.39 2.22
C VAL A 38 -14.18 21.67 0.91
N VAL A 39 -13.04 21.02 0.71
CA VAL A 39 -12.79 20.14 -0.44
C VAL A 39 -12.63 18.73 0.10
N TYR A 40 -13.39 17.78 -0.44
CA TYR A 40 -13.36 16.37 -0.09
C TYR A 40 -12.74 15.55 -1.23
N LEU A 41 -11.58 14.97 -0.99
CA LEU A 41 -10.80 14.26 -1.99
C LEU A 41 -10.61 12.80 -1.60
N CYS A 42 -10.65 11.92 -2.58
CA CYS A 42 -10.31 10.53 -2.45
C CYS A 42 -9.71 9.98 -3.74
N ALA A 43 -9.11 8.81 -3.67
CA ALA A 43 -8.60 8.07 -4.82
C ALA A 43 -8.59 6.57 -4.51
N SER A 44 -8.47 5.72 -5.53
CA SER A 44 -8.14 4.32 -5.34
C SER A 44 -6.65 4.13 -5.15
N ASP A 45 -6.25 3.33 -4.17
CA ASP A 45 -4.89 2.83 -4.02
C ASP A 45 -4.70 1.63 -4.96
N ALA A 46 -3.92 1.82 -6.03
CA ALA A 46 -3.90 0.94 -7.20
C ALA A 46 -2.59 0.16 -7.38
N HIS A 47 -1.70 0.14 -6.37
CA HIS A 47 -0.40 -0.52 -6.48
C HIS A 47 -0.17 -1.53 -5.35
N GLY A 48 0.76 -2.46 -5.57
CA GLY A 48 1.24 -3.38 -4.56
C GLY A 48 1.03 -4.86 -4.89
N ALA A 49 1.74 -5.71 -4.15
CA ALA A 49 1.76 -7.16 -4.35
C ALA A 49 0.39 -7.84 -4.32
N PRO A 50 -0.57 -7.51 -3.43
CA PRO A 50 -1.88 -8.15 -3.43
C PRO A 50 -2.67 -7.96 -4.72
N ILE A 51 -2.56 -6.80 -5.40
CA ILE A 51 -3.19 -6.58 -6.71
C ILE A 51 -2.56 -7.47 -7.77
N MET A 52 -1.22 -7.61 -7.76
CA MET A 52 -0.51 -8.50 -8.69
C MET A 52 -0.93 -9.96 -8.51
N LEU A 53 -1.00 -10.46 -7.26
CA LEU A 53 -1.44 -11.82 -6.96
C LEU A 53 -2.88 -12.06 -7.42
N SER A 54 -3.79 -11.15 -7.09
CA SER A 54 -5.20 -11.27 -7.52
C SER A 54 -5.34 -11.22 -9.04
N ALA A 55 -4.54 -10.41 -9.72
CA ALA A 55 -4.54 -10.32 -11.18
C ALA A 55 -4.01 -11.61 -11.83
N GLU A 56 -2.98 -12.22 -11.25
CA GLU A 56 -2.45 -13.51 -11.69
C GLU A 56 -3.47 -14.63 -11.52
N GLU A 57 -4.13 -14.73 -10.35
CA GLU A 57 -5.20 -15.69 -10.09
C GLU A 57 -6.36 -15.56 -11.10
N LEU A 58 -6.70 -14.32 -11.47
CA LEU A 58 -7.77 -14.02 -12.43
C LEU A 58 -7.30 -14.05 -13.89
N SER A 59 -6.00 -14.22 -14.14
CA SER A 59 -5.39 -14.17 -15.48
C SER A 59 -5.69 -12.87 -16.24
N VAL A 60 -5.58 -11.73 -15.55
CA VAL A 60 -5.75 -10.38 -16.10
C VAL A 60 -4.53 -9.51 -15.82
N GLU A 61 -4.38 -8.39 -16.52
CA GLU A 61 -3.33 -7.43 -16.23
C GLU A 61 -3.62 -6.68 -14.90
N PRO A 62 -2.62 -6.48 -14.01
CA PRO A 62 -2.82 -5.76 -12.74
C PRO A 62 -3.45 -4.37 -12.89
N LYS A 63 -3.05 -3.63 -13.94
CA LYS A 63 -3.61 -2.30 -14.23
C LYS A 63 -5.09 -2.35 -14.58
N ASP A 64 -5.52 -3.40 -15.29
CA ASP A 64 -6.91 -3.54 -15.74
C ASP A 64 -7.79 -3.95 -14.55
N LEU A 65 -7.29 -4.82 -13.68
CA LEU A 65 -7.95 -5.18 -12.43
C LEU A 65 -8.14 -3.97 -11.53
N ALA A 66 -7.08 -3.19 -11.30
CA ALA A 66 -7.15 -1.97 -10.49
C ALA A 66 -8.10 -0.93 -11.07
N ALA A 67 -8.10 -0.76 -12.40
CA ALA A 67 -9.03 0.15 -13.09
C ALA A 67 -10.49 -0.29 -12.95
N GLU A 68 -10.77 -1.58 -13.00
CA GLU A 68 -12.13 -2.11 -12.83
C GLU A 68 -12.63 -1.88 -11.40
N TYR A 69 -11.83 -2.21 -10.37
CA TYR A 69 -12.21 -1.93 -8.98
C TYR A 69 -12.31 -0.43 -8.70
N THR A 70 -11.47 0.41 -9.31
CA THR A 70 -11.61 1.87 -9.19
C THR A 70 -12.99 2.35 -9.65
N LYS A 71 -13.49 1.83 -10.78
CA LYS A 71 -14.83 2.16 -11.30
C LYS A 71 -15.94 1.64 -10.38
N GLN A 72 -15.78 0.39 -9.90
CA GLN A 72 -16.74 -0.22 -8.99
C GLN A 72 -16.83 0.57 -7.68
N HIS A 73 -15.70 0.93 -7.08
CA HIS A 73 -15.66 1.74 -5.85
C HIS A 73 -16.31 3.11 -6.05
N ALA A 74 -16.02 3.80 -7.17
CA ALA A 74 -16.65 5.08 -7.49
C ALA A 74 -18.19 4.95 -7.60
N LYS A 75 -18.67 3.87 -8.23
CA LYS A 75 -20.10 3.57 -8.30
C LYS A 75 -20.70 3.31 -6.91
N ASP A 76 -20.04 2.48 -6.10
CA ASP A 76 -20.51 2.15 -4.76
C ASP A 76 -20.61 3.40 -3.88
N PHE A 77 -19.62 4.31 -3.95
CA PHE A 77 -19.70 5.60 -3.25
C PHE A 77 -20.90 6.45 -3.72
N THR A 78 -21.13 6.49 -5.03
CA THR A 78 -22.26 7.23 -5.60
C THR A 78 -23.61 6.64 -5.15
N ASP A 79 -23.72 5.31 -5.14
CA ASP A 79 -24.93 4.59 -4.70
C ASP A 79 -25.24 4.85 -3.21
N PHE A 80 -24.19 5.10 -2.39
CA PHE A 80 -24.32 5.52 -0.99
C PHE A 80 -24.40 7.03 -0.79
N LEU A 81 -24.57 7.81 -1.87
CA LEU A 81 -24.69 9.28 -1.87
C LEU A 81 -23.47 9.99 -1.28
N ILE A 82 -22.30 9.37 -1.34
CA ILE A 82 -21.02 9.99 -0.96
C ILE A 82 -20.53 10.82 -2.15
N GLU A 83 -20.28 12.10 -1.92
CA GLU A 83 -19.88 13.05 -2.96
C GLU A 83 -18.48 13.58 -2.69
N PHE A 84 -17.50 13.05 -3.44
CA PHE A 84 -16.17 13.63 -3.50
C PHE A 84 -16.14 14.81 -4.47
N ASP A 85 -15.41 15.88 -4.13
CA ASP A 85 -15.13 16.95 -5.07
C ASP A 85 -14.13 16.45 -6.16
N ASN A 86 -13.29 15.45 -5.85
CA ASN A 86 -12.52 14.69 -6.83
C ASN A 86 -12.27 13.25 -6.32
N TYR A 87 -12.50 12.27 -7.18
CA TYR A 87 -12.15 10.87 -6.98
C TYR A 87 -11.24 10.42 -8.12
N HIS A 88 -10.03 9.96 -7.80
CA HIS A 88 -9.01 9.62 -8.78
C HIS A 88 -8.38 8.25 -8.51
N THR A 89 -7.17 8.01 -8.98
CA THR A 89 -6.39 6.79 -8.74
C THR A 89 -4.92 7.13 -8.54
N THR A 90 -4.23 6.37 -7.71
CA THR A 90 -2.77 6.46 -7.59
C THR A 90 -2.04 5.99 -8.86
N HIS A 91 -2.70 5.19 -9.72
CA HIS A 91 -2.17 4.80 -11.03
C HIS A 91 -2.55 5.81 -12.09
N SER A 92 -1.97 7.00 -12.01
CA SER A 92 -2.19 8.10 -12.94
C SER A 92 -0.87 8.77 -13.31
N LYS A 93 -0.86 9.42 -14.45
CA LYS A 93 0.30 10.16 -14.93
C LYS A 93 0.67 11.33 -14.01
N GLU A 94 -0.34 12.03 -13.51
CA GLU A 94 -0.17 13.15 -12.58
C GLU A 94 0.51 12.69 -11.28
N ASN A 95 0.10 11.54 -10.74
CA ASN A 95 0.72 10.98 -9.55
C ASN A 95 2.16 10.53 -9.83
N GLU A 96 2.44 9.91 -10.96
CA GLU A 96 3.78 9.53 -11.39
C GLU A 96 4.71 10.75 -11.49
N GLU A 97 4.26 11.84 -12.13
CA GLU A 97 5.02 13.08 -12.25
C GLU A 97 5.34 13.68 -10.88
N LEU A 98 4.34 13.76 -9.97
CA LEU A 98 4.53 14.30 -8.63
C LEU A 98 5.45 13.43 -7.75
N VAL A 99 5.31 12.10 -7.82
CA VAL A 99 6.19 11.18 -7.09
C VAL A 99 7.63 11.32 -7.54
N ASN A 100 7.88 11.42 -8.84
CA ASN A 100 9.21 11.63 -9.39
C ASN A 100 9.81 12.97 -8.97
N GLU A 101 9.02 14.04 -8.97
CA GLU A 101 9.44 15.37 -8.51
C GLU A 101 9.81 15.34 -7.00
N ILE A 102 8.93 14.78 -6.16
CA ILE A 102 9.18 14.67 -4.71
C ILE A 102 10.43 13.83 -4.45
N PHE A 103 10.58 12.69 -5.14
CA PHE A 103 11.77 11.85 -4.99
C PHE A 103 13.06 12.58 -5.38
N ALA A 104 13.06 13.32 -6.50
CA ALA A 104 14.20 14.11 -6.93
C ALA A 104 14.58 15.17 -5.89
N ASN A 105 13.61 15.92 -5.39
CA ASN A 105 13.82 16.95 -4.36
C ASN A 105 14.36 16.37 -3.04
N LEU A 106 13.85 15.22 -2.61
CA LEU A 106 14.35 14.52 -1.42
C LEU A 106 15.79 14.05 -1.59
N LYS A 107 16.14 13.60 -2.80
CA LYS A 107 17.50 13.17 -3.14
C LYS A 107 18.47 14.34 -3.18
N GLU A 108 18.10 15.47 -3.81
CA GLU A 108 18.89 16.70 -3.85
C GLU A 108 19.11 17.29 -2.45
N SER A 109 18.13 17.18 -1.57
CA SER A 109 18.21 17.62 -0.18
C SER A 109 18.96 16.64 0.73
N ASP A 110 19.61 15.62 0.18
CA ASP A 110 20.32 14.57 0.94
C ASP A 110 19.42 13.88 1.99
N CYS A 111 18.11 13.78 1.72
CA CYS A 111 17.15 13.09 2.60
C CYS A 111 17.02 11.61 2.32
N ILE A 112 17.66 11.10 1.26
CA ILE A 112 17.62 9.71 0.83
C ILE A 112 19.04 9.16 0.80
N GLU A 113 19.19 7.95 1.30
CA GLU A 113 20.41 7.15 1.16
C GLU A 113 20.14 5.85 0.41
N LYS A 114 21.18 5.32 -0.19
CA LYS A 114 21.16 4.05 -0.90
C LYS A 114 21.90 3.00 -0.08
N ARG A 115 21.26 1.87 0.18
CA ARG A 115 21.86 0.74 0.89
C ARG A 115 21.65 -0.54 0.12
N THR A 116 22.64 -1.42 0.17
CA THR A 116 22.50 -2.80 -0.29
C THR A 116 21.93 -3.64 0.86
N ILE A 117 20.89 -4.40 0.58
CA ILE A 117 20.27 -5.33 1.52
C ILE A 117 20.18 -6.72 0.90
N GLU A 118 20.13 -7.76 1.73
CA GLU A 118 19.78 -9.10 1.29
C GLU A 118 18.26 -9.23 1.23
N GLN A 119 17.76 -9.78 0.12
CA GLN A 119 16.35 -9.97 -0.13
C GLN A 119 16.08 -11.36 -0.71
N ALA A 120 14.92 -11.92 -0.39
CA ALA A 120 14.46 -13.19 -0.95
C ALA A 120 14.28 -13.06 -2.47
N TYR A 121 14.81 -14.01 -3.22
CA TYR A 121 14.74 -14.06 -4.67
C TYR A 121 14.26 -15.44 -5.13
N ASP A 122 13.28 -15.46 -6.00
CA ASP A 122 12.78 -16.67 -6.65
C ASP A 122 13.54 -16.89 -7.95
N GLU A 123 14.32 -17.97 -8.02
CA GLU A 123 15.10 -18.27 -9.22
C GLU A 123 14.26 -18.78 -10.37
N GLN A 124 13.13 -19.44 -10.08
CA GLN A 124 12.23 -19.95 -11.10
C GLN A 124 11.47 -18.79 -11.78
N GLU A 125 10.95 -17.85 -11.00
CA GLU A 125 10.25 -16.67 -11.50
C GLU A 125 11.19 -15.52 -11.88
N SER A 126 12.49 -15.66 -11.60
CA SER A 126 13.53 -14.66 -11.88
C SER A 126 13.22 -13.29 -11.29
N MET A 127 12.68 -13.23 -10.07
CA MET A 127 12.29 -11.98 -9.42
C MET A 127 12.60 -11.94 -7.93
N PHE A 128 12.83 -10.72 -7.41
CA PHE A 128 12.84 -10.48 -5.97
C PHE A 128 11.43 -10.57 -5.40
N LEU A 129 11.31 -11.25 -4.26
CA LEU A 129 10.02 -11.48 -3.63
C LEU A 129 9.70 -10.35 -2.63
N PRO A 130 8.59 -9.60 -2.83
CA PRO A 130 8.01 -8.80 -1.77
C PRO A 130 7.68 -9.64 -0.54
N ASP A 131 7.60 -9.04 0.63
CA ASP A 131 7.44 -9.76 1.91
C ASP A 131 6.23 -10.72 1.90
N ARG A 132 5.12 -10.33 1.28
CA ARG A 132 3.91 -11.16 1.19
C ARG A 132 3.97 -12.28 0.14
N TYR A 133 4.99 -12.28 -0.68
CA TYR A 133 5.28 -13.39 -1.60
C TYR A 133 6.17 -14.47 -0.96
N VAL A 134 6.59 -14.26 0.29
CA VAL A 134 7.30 -15.28 1.07
C VAL A 134 6.34 -15.83 2.13
N ARG A 135 6.21 -17.13 2.17
CA ARG A 135 5.41 -17.87 3.15
C ARG A 135 6.29 -18.82 3.94
N GLY A 136 6.01 -18.98 5.23
CA GLY A 136 6.79 -19.90 6.05
C GLY A 136 6.23 -20.04 7.45
N THR A 137 7.00 -20.67 8.33
CA THR A 137 6.60 -20.88 9.72
C THR A 137 7.07 -19.69 10.57
N CYS A 138 6.17 -19.14 11.37
CA CYS A 138 6.48 -18.04 12.28
C CYS A 138 7.64 -18.39 13.24
N PRO A 139 8.69 -17.56 13.34
CA PRO A 139 9.82 -17.83 14.21
C PRO A 139 9.45 -17.81 15.70
N GLN A 140 8.39 -17.08 16.09
CA GLN A 140 7.98 -16.95 17.47
C GLN A 140 6.98 -18.04 17.91
N CYS A 141 5.78 -18.07 17.31
CA CYS A 141 4.71 -18.97 17.76
C CYS A 141 4.64 -20.29 17.00
N LYS A 142 5.50 -20.52 16.02
CA LYS A 142 5.58 -21.74 15.18
C LYS A 142 4.31 -22.02 14.37
N SER A 143 3.45 -21.04 14.18
CA SER A 143 2.31 -21.17 13.26
C SER A 143 2.79 -21.31 11.84
N LEU A 144 2.24 -22.29 11.13
CA LEU A 144 2.56 -22.59 9.73
C LEU A 144 1.94 -21.52 8.79
N ASP A 145 2.49 -21.42 7.60
CA ASP A 145 1.95 -20.64 6.48
C ASP A 145 1.69 -19.17 6.80
N GLN A 146 2.67 -18.50 7.42
CA GLN A 146 2.62 -17.08 7.73
C GLN A 146 3.33 -16.25 6.67
N TYR A 147 2.91 -14.98 6.50
CA TYR A 147 3.56 -14.03 5.59
C TYR A 147 4.96 -13.61 6.08
N GLY A 148 5.76 -13.08 5.15
CA GLY A 148 7.14 -12.68 5.41
C GLY A 148 7.31 -11.42 6.25
N ASP A 149 6.25 -10.64 6.48
CA ASP A 149 6.26 -9.40 7.24
C ASP A 149 5.67 -9.53 8.65
N SER A 150 4.70 -10.45 8.83
CA SER A 150 3.96 -10.55 10.10
C SER A 150 3.25 -11.89 10.25
N CYS A 151 3.02 -12.26 11.51
CA CYS A 151 2.25 -13.43 11.87
C CYS A 151 0.79 -13.06 12.14
N GLU A 152 -0.13 -13.58 11.35
CA GLU A 152 -1.57 -13.34 11.56
C GLU A 152 -2.11 -13.95 12.86
N LYS A 153 -1.40 -14.94 13.44
CA LYS A 153 -1.83 -15.63 14.67
C LYS A 153 -1.36 -14.96 15.94
N CYS A 154 -0.12 -14.49 16.01
CA CYS A 154 0.44 -13.89 17.23
C CYS A 154 0.78 -12.41 17.11
N GLY A 155 0.61 -11.80 15.92
CA GLY A 155 0.89 -10.39 15.68
C GLY A 155 2.38 -10.02 15.64
N ALA A 156 3.28 -10.99 15.70
CA ALA A 156 4.71 -10.73 15.63
C ALA A 156 5.11 -10.21 14.25
N THR A 157 5.99 -9.21 14.24
CA THR A 157 6.64 -8.70 13.02
C THR A 157 8.06 -9.23 12.92
N TYR A 158 8.51 -9.52 11.71
CA TYR A 158 9.83 -10.07 11.41
C TYR A 158 10.18 -9.81 9.94
N LYS A 159 11.39 -10.16 9.54
CA LYS A 159 11.80 -10.10 8.12
C LYS A 159 11.47 -11.43 7.44
N PRO A 160 11.27 -11.45 6.11
CA PRO A 160 11.09 -12.70 5.35
C PRO A 160 12.20 -13.73 5.60
N THR A 161 13.43 -13.24 5.83
CA THR A 161 14.61 -14.06 6.13
C THR A 161 14.57 -14.75 7.50
N ASP A 162 13.70 -14.31 8.42
CA ASP A 162 13.58 -14.89 9.76
C ASP A 162 12.57 -16.04 9.81
N LEU A 163 11.76 -16.22 8.76
CA LEU A 163 10.82 -17.32 8.66
C LEU A 163 11.56 -18.68 8.67
N ILE A 164 10.93 -19.67 9.28
CA ILE A 164 11.40 -21.04 9.25
C ILE A 164 10.79 -21.70 8.00
N ASP A 165 11.63 -22.41 7.24
CA ASP A 165 11.26 -23.08 6.00
C ASP A 165 10.51 -22.16 5.01
N PRO A 166 11.10 -20.99 4.64
CA PRO A 166 10.46 -20.05 3.73
C PRO A 166 10.26 -20.65 2.34
N LYS A 167 9.13 -20.30 1.72
CA LYS A 167 8.80 -20.66 0.34
C LYS A 167 8.25 -19.47 -0.42
N SER A 168 8.55 -19.41 -1.71
CA SER A 168 7.88 -18.47 -2.61
C SER A 168 6.39 -18.82 -2.73
N ALA A 169 5.53 -17.83 -2.64
CA ALA A 169 4.10 -18.00 -2.88
C ALA A 169 3.79 -18.26 -4.38
N LEU A 170 4.72 -17.94 -5.28
CA LEU A 170 4.59 -18.14 -6.72
C LEU A 170 5.01 -19.56 -7.13
N SER A 171 6.28 -19.88 -6.97
CA SER A 171 6.84 -21.16 -7.41
C SER A 171 6.69 -22.30 -6.39
N GLY A 172 6.39 -21.98 -5.12
CA GLY A 172 6.37 -22.95 -4.01
C GLY A 172 7.77 -23.44 -3.60
N LYS A 173 8.85 -22.89 -4.19
CA LYS A 173 10.23 -23.29 -3.91
C LYS A 173 10.84 -22.43 -2.81
N PRO A 174 11.86 -22.93 -2.08
CA PRO A 174 12.64 -22.10 -1.18
C PRO A 174 13.31 -20.97 -1.96
N PRO A 175 13.16 -19.71 -1.54
CA PRO A 175 13.88 -18.59 -2.16
C PRO A 175 15.36 -18.62 -1.79
N VAL A 176 16.20 -18.03 -2.63
CA VAL A 176 17.60 -17.75 -2.32
C VAL A 176 17.76 -16.30 -1.86
N LEU A 177 18.82 -15.99 -1.12
CA LEU A 177 19.14 -14.60 -0.79
C LEU A 177 20.02 -14.00 -1.87
N ARG A 178 19.65 -12.80 -2.32
CA ARG A 178 20.44 -11.98 -3.24
C ARG A 178 20.52 -10.55 -2.75
N GLU A 179 21.62 -9.90 -3.03
CA GLU A 179 21.79 -8.47 -2.76
C GLU A 179 20.93 -7.63 -3.71
N SER A 180 20.29 -6.62 -3.15
CA SER A 180 19.50 -5.63 -3.88
C SER A 180 19.75 -4.24 -3.31
N GLU A 181 19.85 -3.23 -4.19
CA GLU A 181 20.04 -1.84 -3.80
C GLU A 181 18.68 -1.18 -3.56
N HIS A 182 18.51 -0.60 -2.37
CA HIS A 182 17.29 0.08 -1.94
C HIS A 182 17.55 1.51 -1.50
N TYR A 183 16.54 2.36 -1.68
CA TYR A 183 16.54 3.72 -1.19
C TYR A 183 15.81 3.81 0.16
N PHE A 184 16.44 4.50 1.10
CA PHE A 184 15.92 4.70 2.44
C PHE A 184 15.83 6.19 2.75
N MET A 185 14.74 6.61 3.38
CA MET A 185 14.60 7.96 3.89
C MET A 185 15.39 8.12 5.19
N LYS A 186 16.20 9.17 5.31
CA LYS A 186 16.97 9.52 6.51
C LYS A 186 16.04 10.20 7.53
N LEU A 187 15.20 9.42 8.21
CA LEU A 187 14.17 9.96 9.13
C LEU A 187 14.76 10.77 10.27
N GLU A 188 15.97 10.48 10.70
CA GLU A 188 16.69 11.21 11.74
C GLU A 188 16.87 12.71 11.42
N LYS A 189 16.94 13.09 10.15
CA LYS A 189 16.99 14.49 9.73
C LYS A 189 15.72 15.28 10.07
N PHE A 190 14.61 14.61 10.25
CA PHE A 190 13.30 15.21 10.49
C PHE A 190 12.90 15.17 11.98
N GLU A 191 13.73 14.60 12.86
CA GLU A 191 13.37 14.39 14.26
C GLU A 191 13.04 15.69 15.00
N SER A 192 13.87 16.72 14.88
CA SER A 192 13.62 18.02 15.51
C SER A 192 12.36 18.68 14.98
N PHE A 193 12.23 18.74 13.65
CA PHE A 193 11.03 19.27 13.00
C PHE A 193 9.75 18.57 13.47
N LEU A 194 9.76 17.24 13.52
CA LEU A 194 8.59 16.47 13.95
C LEU A 194 8.26 16.69 15.43
N LYS A 195 9.28 16.79 16.29
CA LYS A 195 9.08 17.11 17.71
C LYS A 195 8.48 18.50 17.91
N ASP A 196 9.00 19.50 17.20
CA ASP A 196 8.50 20.87 17.28
C ASP A 196 7.07 20.99 16.72
N TRP A 197 6.74 20.22 15.68
CA TRP A 197 5.41 20.22 15.07
C TRP A 197 4.35 19.52 15.93
N LEU A 198 4.73 18.48 16.67
CA LEU A 198 3.82 17.74 17.54
C LEU A 198 3.59 18.42 18.90
N GLY A 199 4.43 19.39 19.30
CA GLY A 199 4.33 20.16 20.57
C GLY A 199 4.81 19.36 21.74
#